data_3ac56c922689a2592bd7de9a69471902
#
_entry.id   3ac56c922689a2592bd7de9a69471902
#
_cell.length_a   1.000
_cell.length_b   1.000
_cell.length_c   1.000
_cell.angle_alpha   90.00
_cell.angle_beta   90.00
_cell.angle_gamma   90.00
#
_symmetry.space_group_name_H-M   'P 1'
#
loop_
_entity.id
_entity.type
_entity.pdbx_description
1 polymer ?
#
loop_
_entity_poly.entity_id
_entity_poly.type
_entity_poly.pdbx_seq_one_letter_code
_entity_poly.pdbx_strand_id
1 'polypeptide(L)'
;MSETTGSVSARAAETGSEEGCGIAGNFDAYGLGIRLGLYLQWLTSSITYLRVPKEAANARGINNCFQAAMFAGLIFLTARKQAILHAAEAFLMLVFCMGGTCAGIIPPGFKGVVTGVFSTLRGRNQRLEYGSSVASGLARCMLNFAVSSYGVWFTFKGMDEMLHPPCTTYVFFFAKVDLSDWFRVLFKMVFSLAAIVFAVFVIFELLYATFASYQFLSGDRHKYEGVCHNKDTTGDQLLDNAPFNREVYLSIGYGTSIMLGYFVIMIELMIRWNRISGVNRIDSTSQLIPLVISIGGLLRVAYCWVIRLWKKNT
;
A
#
# COMPACT_ATOMS: atom_id res chain seq x y z
N MET A 1 38.59 43.20 -35.08
CA MET A 1 37.32 43.46 -34.42
C MET A 1 36.32 42.41 -34.89
N SER A 2 36.39 41.19 -34.35
CA SER A 2 35.39 40.13 -34.60
C SER A 2 35.65 38.99 -33.62
N GLU A 3 35.21 39.14 -32.36
CA GLU A 3 35.15 38.04 -31.40
C GLU A 3 34.24 38.47 -30.24
N THR A 4 32.90 38.30 -30.37
CA THR A 4 31.98 38.31 -29.26
C THR A 4 30.57 37.76 -29.53
N THR A 5 30.37 37.04 -30.64
CA THR A 5 29.03 36.53 -31.00
C THR A 5 28.84 35.03 -30.68
N GLY A 6 29.86 34.31 -30.21
CA GLY A 6 29.78 32.85 -29.99
C GLY A 6 29.22 32.41 -28.62
N SER A 7 29.30 33.26 -27.59
CA SER A 7 28.93 32.86 -26.20
C SER A 7 27.47 33.04 -25.82
N VAL A 8 26.72 33.88 -26.55
CA VAL A 8 25.31 34.15 -26.26
C VAL A 8 24.40 33.09 -26.86
N SER A 9 24.80 32.50 -28.01
CA SER A 9 24.01 31.45 -28.68
C SER A 9 24.05 30.10 -27.94
N ALA A 10 25.16 29.76 -27.33
CA ALA A 10 25.30 28.51 -26.54
C ALA A 10 24.47 28.55 -25.24
N ARG A 11 24.36 29.71 -24.58
CA ARG A 11 23.59 29.88 -23.35
C ARG A 11 22.08 29.90 -23.60
N ALA A 12 21.63 30.35 -24.75
CA ALA A 12 20.23 30.31 -25.19
C ALA A 12 19.76 28.89 -25.55
N ALA A 13 20.67 28.05 -26.07
CA ALA A 13 20.37 26.65 -26.38
C ALA A 13 20.22 25.77 -25.11
N GLU A 14 20.98 26.05 -24.04
CA GLU A 14 20.86 25.32 -22.78
C GLU A 14 19.60 25.66 -22.00
N THR A 15 19.10 26.91 -22.08
CA THR A 15 17.85 27.30 -21.42
C THR A 15 16.59 26.87 -22.16
N GLY A 16 16.65 26.64 -23.46
CA GLY A 16 15.51 26.19 -24.27
C GLY A 16 15.17 24.69 -24.14
N SER A 17 16.11 23.85 -23.69
CA SER A 17 15.90 22.42 -23.55
C SER A 17 15.23 22.01 -22.23
N GLU A 18 15.19 22.87 -21.22
CA GLU A 18 14.60 22.54 -19.91
C GLU A 18 13.09 22.81 -19.83
N GLU A 19 12.52 23.68 -20.65
CA GLU A 19 11.09 24.01 -20.61
C GLU A 19 10.18 22.90 -21.17
N GLY A 20 10.72 21.97 -21.99
CA GLY A 20 9.97 20.86 -22.59
C GLY A 20 9.83 19.60 -21.74
N CYS A 21 10.45 19.54 -20.55
CA CYS A 21 10.57 18.30 -19.73
C CYS A 21 9.48 18.10 -18.68
N GLY A 22 8.41 18.86 -18.69
CA GLY A 22 7.29 18.71 -17.73
C GLY A 22 6.28 17.65 -18.18
N ILE A 23 5.77 16.84 -17.24
CA ILE A 23 4.68 15.89 -17.47
C ILE A 23 3.38 16.55 -16.98
N ALA A 24 2.34 16.58 -17.85
CA ALA A 24 1.00 16.94 -17.42
C ALA A 24 0.41 15.79 -16.61
N GLY A 25 0.31 15.93 -15.28
CA GLY A 25 -0.12 14.86 -14.39
C GLY A 25 -1.64 14.70 -14.36
N ASN A 26 -2.09 13.48 -14.06
CA ASN A 26 -3.50 13.17 -13.90
C ASN A 26 -3.97 13.50 -12.46
N PHE A 27 -4.59 14.68 -12.28
CA PHE A 27 -5.07 15.14 -10.97
C PHE A 27 -6.21 14.28 -10.40
N ASP A 28 -6.99 13.57 -11.23
CA ASP A 28 -8.04 12.65 -10.77
C ASP A 28 -7.49 11.31 -10.30
N ALA A 29 -6.27 10.94 -10.68
CA ALA A 29 -5.63 9.69 -10.26
C ALA A 29 -4.77 9.87 -9.00
N TYR A 30 -3.99 10.97 -8.91
CA TYR A 30 -3.06 11.21 -7.79
C TYR A 30 -2.91 12.71 -7.44
N GLY A 31 -3.99 13.48 -7.59
CA GLY A 31 -4.05 14.87 -7.15
C GLY A 31 -3.82 15.04 -5.65
N LEU A 32 -3.61 16.29 -5.22
CA LEU A 32 -3.23 16.62 -3.84
C LEU A 32 -4.16 16.02 -2.78
N GLY A 33 -5.48 16.06 -2.99
CA GLY A 33 -6.46 15.54 -2.04
C GLY A 33 -6.36 14.01 -1.90
N ILE A 34 -6.14 13.28 -3.01
CA ILE A 34 -5.96 11.82 -3.02
C ILE A 34 -4.67 11.45 -2.27
N ARG A 35 -3.56 12.14 -2.55
CA ARG A 35 -2.27 11.90 -1.88
C ARG A 35 -2.37 12.14 -0.38
N LEU A 36 -2.90 13.28 0.03
CA LEU A 36 -3.10 13.59 1.45
C LEU A 36 -4.01 12.57 2.12
N GLY A 37 -5.08 12.15 1.46
CA GLY A 37 -5.96 11.09 1.95
C GLY A 37 -5.19 9.78 2.20
N LEU A 38 -4.38 9.33 1.24
CA LEU A 38 -3.55 8.13 1.38
C LEU A 38 -2.51 8.27 2.51
N TYR A 39 -1.81 9.42 2.61
CA TYR A 39 -0.83 9.65 3.67
C TYR A 39 -1.47 9.66 5.06
N LEU A 40 -2.62 10.30 5.20
CA LEU A 40 -3.39 10.27 6.45
C LEU A 40 -3.86 8.85 6.79
N GLN A 41 -4.27 8.06 5.80
CA GLN A 41 -4.67 6.67 6.02
C GLN A 41 -3.49 5.80 6.47
N TRP A 42 -2.30 5.98 5.90
CA TRP A 42 -1.08 5.29 6.32
C TRP A 42 -0.68 5.68 7.74
N LEU A 43 -0.74 6.98 8.06
CA LEU A 43 -0.52 7.49 9.42
C LEU A 43 -1.53 6.89 10.41
N THR A 44 -2.81 6.86 10.03
CA THR A 44 -3.89 6.26 10.83
C THR A 44 -3.61 4.78 11.09
N SER A 45 -3.20 4.03 10.06
CA SER A 45 -2.83 2.63 10.18
C SER A 45 -1.66 2.43 11.15
N SER A 46 -0.62 3.27 11.06
CA SER A 46 0.53 3.24 11.95
C SER A 46 0.17 3.53 13.41
N ILE A 47 -0.63 4.58 13.65
CA ILE A 47 -1.10 4.95 15.00
C ILE A 47 -1.98 3.83 15.57
N THR A 48 -2.91 3.32 14.78
CA THR A 48 -3.82 2.25 15.16
C THR A 48 -3.03 1.03 15.61
N TYR A 49 -2.06 0.64 14.83
CA TYR A 49 -1.21 -0.49 15.13
C TYR A 49 -0.43 -0.33 16.42
N LEU A 50 0.20 0.82 16.62
CA LEU A 50 1.08 1.06 17.77
C LEU A 50 0.32 1.38 19.06
N ARG A 51 -0.89 1.97 18.97
CA ARG A 51 -1.60 2.56 20.13
C ARG A 51 -3.00 2.00 20.38
N VAL A 52 -3.73 1.62 19.31
CA VAL A 52 -5.14 1.21 19.39
C VAL A 52 -5.40 -0.08 18.57
N PRO A 53 -4.79 -1.23 18.91
CA PRO A 53 -4.86 -2.45 18.11
C PRO A 53 -6.29 -2.98 17.87
N LYS A 54 -7.27 -2.61 18.69
CA LYS A 54 -8.69 -2.95 18.49
C LYS A 54 -9.27 -2.37 17.20
N GLU A 55 -8.79 -1.21 16.74
CA GLU A 55 -9.21 -0.57 15.49
C GLU A 55 -8.40 -1.04 14.27
N ALA A 56 -7.41 -1.91 14.44
CA ALA A 56 -6.51 -2.32 13.36
C ALA A 56 -7.23 -3.02 12.19
N ALA A 57 -8.27 -3.79 12.47
CA ALA A 57 -9.05 -4.46 11.43
C ALA A 57 -9.79 -3.46 10.53
N ASN A 58 -10.40 -2.44 11.14
CA ASN A 58 -11.11 -1.38 10.44
C ASN A 58 -10.14 -0.52 9.60
N ALA A 59 -9.02 -0.09 10.18
CA ALA A 59 -8.00 0.68 9.47
C ALA A 59 -7.44 -0.08 8.26
N ARG A 60 -7.23 -1.40 8.39
CA ARG A 60 -6.81 -2.27 7.28
C ARG A 60 -7.87 -2.37 6.19
N GLY A 61 -9.15 -2.49 6.56
CA GLY A 61 -10.25 -2.53 5.59
C GLY A 61 -10.27 -1.27 4.71
N ILE A 62 -10.19 -0.10 5.32
CA ILE A 62 -10.15 1.18 4.61
C ILE A 62 -8.90 1.28 3.72
N ASN A 63 -7.73 0.89 4.24
CA ASN A 63 -6.48 0.90 3.47
C ASN A 63 -6.56 -0.02 2.24
N ASN A 64 -7.15 -1.21 2.37
CA ASN A 64 -7.34 -2.13 1.26
C ASN A 64 -8.29 -1.57 0.19
N CYS A 65 -9.35 -0.84 0.60
CA CYS A 65 -10.24 -0.15 -0.33
C CYS A 65 -9.49 0.93 -1.12
N PHE A 66 -8.67 1.73 -0.48
CA PHE A 66 -7.85 2.73 -1.16
C PHE A 66 -6.84 2.10 -2.11
N GLN A 67 -6.15 1.05 -1.68
CA GLN A 67 -5.21 0.32 -2.52
C GLN A 67 -5.90 -0.29 -3.74
N ALA A 68 -7.08 -0.89 -3.55
CA ALA A 68 -7.87 -1.46 -4.64
C ALA A 68 -8.32 -0.38 -5.63
N ALA A 69 -8.76 0.79 -5.14
CA ALA A 69 -9.17 1.92 -5.98
C ALA A 69 -7.98 2.46 -6.80
N MET A 70 -6.80 2.64 -6.17
CA MET A 70 -5.57 3.07 -6.86
C MET A 70 -5.14 2.06 -7.91
N PHE A 71 -5.19 0.77 -7.58
CA PHE A 71 -4.83 -0.29 -8.52
C PHE A 71 -5.80 -0.41 -9.69
N ALA A 72 -7.11 -0.31 -9.43
CA ALA A 72 -8.13 -0.28 -10.48
C ALA A 72 -7.94 0.93 -11.40
N GLY A 73 -7.65 2.12 -10.85
CA GLY A 73 -7.30 3.32 -11.62
C GLY A 73 -6.07 3.10 -12.50
N LEU A 74 -5.02 2.48 -11.96
CA LEU A 74 -3.81 2.17 -12.71
C LEU A 74 -4.09 1.23 -13.89
N ILE A 75 -4.84 0.14 -13.66
CA ILE A 75 -5.24 -0.80 -14.73
C ILE A 75 -6.09 -0.08 -15.78
N PHE A 76 -7.06 0.72 -15.33
CA PHE A 76 -7.94 1.45 -16.24
C PHE A 76 -7.16 2.41 -17.14
N LEU A 77 -6.22 3.18 -16.58
CA LEU A 77 -5.37 4.09 -17.35
C LEU A 77 -4.45 3.34 -18.30
N THR A 78 -3.89 2.21 -17.88
CA THR A 78 -3.03 1.37 -18.72
C THR A 78 -3.81 0.71 -19.87
N ALA A 79 -5.03 0.24 -19.61
CA ALA A 79 -5.87 -0.43 -20.61
C ALA A 79 -6.44 0.54 -21.65
N ARG A 80 -6.58 1.82 -21.33
CA ARG A 80 -7.02 2.84 -22.26
C ARG A 80 -5.87 3.20 -23.20
N LYS A 81 -5.83 2.58 -24.39
CA LYS A 81 -4.87 2.88 -25.46
C LYS A 81 -4.83 4.37 -25.89
N GLN A 82 -5.79 5.17 -25.50
CA GLN A 82 -5.89 6.61 -25.78
C GLN A 82 -5.31 7.49 -24.66
N ALA A 83 -5.06 6.94 -23.49
CA ALA A 83 -4.46 7.70 -22.39
C ALA A 83 -2.94 7.66 -22.55
N ILE A 84 -2.35 8.84 -22.68
CA ILE A 84 -0.91 9.06 -22.71
C ILE A 84 -0.42 8.91 -21.25
N LEU A 85 -0.27 7.68 -20.78
CA LEU A 85 0.27 7.39 -19.46
C LEU A 85 1.79 7.30 -19.54
N HIS A 86 2.47 8.19 -18.85
CA HIS A 86 3.93 8.13 -18.74
C HIS A 86 4.37 7.04 -17.75
N ALA A 87 5.51 6.40 -18.02
CA ALA A 87 6.08 5.38 -17.15
C ALA A 87 6.30 5.91 -15.71
N ALA A 88 6.63 7.20 -15.53
CA ALA A 88 6.72 7.85 -14.25
C ALA A 88 5.41 7.84 -13.46
N GLU A 89 4.28 8.13 -14.13
CA GLU A 89 2.96 8.16 -13.49
C GLU A 89 2.50 6.75 -13.08
N ALA A 90 2.70 5.76 -13.96
CA ALA A 90 2.39 4.36 -13.66
C ALA A 90 3.22 3.86 -12.48
N PHE A 91 4.52 4.18 -12.42
CA PHE A 91 5.39 3.83 -11.32
C PHE A 91 4.95 4.52 -10.03
N LEU A 92 4.59 5.80 -10.08
CA LEU A 92 4.07 6.56 -8.94
C LEU A 92 2.81 5.89 -8.36
N MET A 93 1.87 5.48 -9.20
CA MET A 93 0.67 4.77 -8.75
C MET A 93 1.00 3.39 -8.17
N LEU A 94 2.01 2.68 -8.71
CA LEU A 94 2.52 1.45 -8.10
C LEU A 94 3.12 1.69 -6.72
N VAL A 95 3.85 2.79 -6.51
CA VAL A 95 4.39 3.16 -5.19
C VAL A 95 3.28 3.40 -4.18
N PHE A 96 2.15 4.02 -4.57
CA PHE A 96 0.97 4.09 -3.70
C PHE A 96 0.43 2.72 -3.33
N CYS A 97 0.33 1.80 -4.28
CA CYS A 97 -0.10 0.42 -4.00
C CYS A 97 0.88 -0.31 -3.08
N MET A 98 2.20 -0.11 -3.25
CA MET A 98 3.22 -0.67 -2.34
C MET A 98 3.09 -0.12 -0.92
N GLY A 99 2.86 1.18 -0.77
CA GLY A 99 2.57 1.79 0.54
C GLY A 99 1.33 1.20 1.18
N GLY A 100 0.26 0.99 0.41
CA GLY A 100 -0.95 0.29 0.84
C GLY A 100 -0.66 -1.15 1.30
N THR A 101 0.16 -1.90 0.55
CA THR A 101 0.64 -3.23 0.94
C THR A 101 1.37 -3.17 2.29
N CYS A 102 2.34 -2.27 2.44
CA CYS A 102 3.09 -2.11 3.68
C CYS A 102 2.18 -1.76 4.87
N ALA A 103 1.24 -0.82 4.70
CA ALA A 103 0.28 -0.46 5.73
C ALA A 103 -0.65 -1.64 6.12
N GLY A 104 -0.83 -2.61 5.23
CA GLY A 104 -1.64 -3.81 5.44
C GLY A 104 -0.91 -5.04 5.99
N ILE A 105 0.43 -5.12 5.86
CA ILE A 105 1.26 -6.30 6.23
C ILE A 105 1.34 -6.53 7.76
N ILE A 106 0.80 -5.64 8.55
CA ILE A 106 0.90 -5.68 10.00
C ILE A 106 0.39 -6.99 10.63
N PRO A 107 1.20 -7.65 11.50
CA PRO A 107 1.24 -9.09 11.76
C PRO A 107 0.17 -9.83 12.56
N PRO A 108 -1.04 -9.44 12.88
CA PRO A 108 -1.95 -10.46 13.38
C PRO A 108 -2.33 -11.48 12.31
N GLY A 109 -2.35 -11.07 11.03
CA GLY A 109 -2.70 -11.96 9.93
C GLY A 109 -1.65 -13.04 9.62
N PHE A 110 -0.38 -12.71 9.67
CA PHE A 110 0.69 -13.66 9.37
C PHE A 110 0.81 -14.79 10.42
N LYS A 111 0.67 -14.45 11.70
CA LYS A 111 0.61 -15.49 12.76
C LYS A 111 -0.67 -16.32 12.66
N GLY A 112 -1.80 -15.70 12.33
CA GLY A 112 -3.08 -16.42 12.17
C GLY A 112 -3.00 -17.46 11.06
N VAL A 113 -2.42 -17.13 9.92
CA VAL A 113 -2.26 -18.07 8.80
C VAL A 113 -1.22 -19.13 9.14
N VAL A 114 -0.02 -18.75 9.56
CA VAL A 114 1.04 -19.72 9.86
C VAL A 114 0.70 -20.58 11.08
N THR A 115 0.19 -20.01 12.17
CA THR A 115 -0.22 -20.82 13.33
C THR A 115 -1.51 -21.57 13.06
N GLY A 116 -2.45 -21.06 12.27
CA GLY A 116 -3.66 -21.76 11.84
C GLY A 116 -3.30 -23.00 11.01
N VAL A 117 -2.49 -22.85 9.97
CA VAL A 117 -2.03 -23.98 9.14
C VAL A 117 -1.22 -24.99 9.96
N PHE A 118 -0.25 -24.54 10.78
CA PHE A 118 0.55 -25.43 11.61
C PHE A 118 -0.26 -26.10 12.73
N SER A 119 -1.22 -25.42 13.36
CA SER A 119 -2.06 -26.03 14.38
C SER A 119 -3.06 -27.03 13.80
N THR A 120 -3.54 -26.78 12.59
CA THR A 120 -4.42 -27.66 11.83
C THR A 120 -3.67 -28.92 11.40
N LEU A 121 -2.45 -28.78 10.87
CA LEU A 121 -1.57 -29.90 10.53
C LEU A 121 -1.16 -30.73 11.76
N ARG A 122 -1.13 -30.13 12.95
CA ARG A 122 -0.78 -30.79 14.21
C ARG A 122 -1.98 -31.37 14.98
N GLY A 123 -3.18 -31.34 14.38
CA GLY A 123 -4.40 -31.90 14.99
C GLY A 123 -4.89 -31.18 16.25
N ARG A 124 -4.43 -29.96 16.51
CA ARG A 124 -4.84 -29.17 17.66
C ARG A 124 -6.11 -28.42 17.30
N ASN A 125 -7.26 -28.84 17.83
CA ASN A 125 -8.55 -28.18 17.67
C ASN A 125 -8.53 -26.74 18.25
N GLN A 126 -7.95 -25.79 17.53
CA GLN A 126 -8.19 -24.38 17.81
C GLN A 126 -9.50 -23.98 17.13
N ARG A 127 -10.42 -23.41 17.91
CA ARG A 127 -11.68 -22.86 17.40
C ARG A 127 -11.37 -21.83 16.33
N LEU A 128 -11.76 -22.12 15.13
CA LEU A 128 -11.59 -21.25 13.96
C LEU A 128 -12.67 -20.16 14.02
N GLU A 129 -12.29 -18.90 14.24
CA GLU A 129 -13.16 -17.76 13.94
C GLU A 129 -13.37 -17.70 12.41
N TYR A 130 -14.38 -18.44 11.97
CA TYR A 130 -14.72 -18.54 10.55
C TYR A 130 -15.65 -17.42 10.11
N GLY A 131 -15.44 -16.89 8.93
CA GLY A 131 -16.38 -16.04 8.17
C GLY A 131 -15.74 -14.77 7.62
N SER A 132 -15.77 -13.68 8.33
CA SER A 132 -15.33 -12.36 7.83
C SER A 132 -13.80 -12.20 7.79
N SER A 133 -13.06 -12.94 8.60
CA SER A 133 -11.60 -12.84 8.68
C SER A 133 -10.91 -13.53 7.50
N VAL A 134 -11.38 -14.70 7.07
CA VAL A 134 -10.78 -15.46 5.96
C VAL A 134 -11.03 -14.76 4.62
N ALA A 135 -12.27 -14.32 4.37
CA ALA A 135 -12.59 -13.60 3.13
C ALA A 135 -11.78 -12.30 2.98
N SER A 136 -11.62 -11.55 4.07
CA SER A 136 -10.81 -10.31 4.06
C SER A 136 -9.31 -10.59 3.90
N GLY A 137 -8.80 -11.70 4.46
CA GLY A 137 -7.43 -12.17 4.28
C GLY A 137 -7.15 -12.54 2.83
N LEU A 138 -8.01 -13.39 2.26
CA LEU A 138 -7.91 -13.83 0.87
C LEU A 138 -7.99 -12.65 -0.10
N ALA A 139 -8.98 -11.76 0.05
CA ALA A 139 -9.11 -10.58 -0.81
C ALA A 139 -7.86 -9.70 -0.80
N ARG A 140 -7.24 -9.51 0.37
CA ARG A 140 -5.99 -8.76 0.52
C ARG A 140 -4.81 -9.46 -0.14
N CYS A 141 -4.66 -10.78 0.05
CA CYS A 141 -3.58 -11.54 -0.58
C CYS A 141 -3.73 -11.53 -2.11
N MET A 142 -4.95 -11.67 -2.63
CA MET A 142 -5.24 -11.57 -4.06
C MET A 142 -4.92 -10.17 -4.61
N LEU A 143 -5.29 -9.11 -3.89
CA LEU A 143 -4.99 -7.73 -4.30
C LEU A 143 -3.47 -7.50 -4.36
N ASN A 144 -2.74 -7.91 -3.34
CA ASN A 144 -1.27 -7.76 -3.31
C ASN A 144 -0.58 -8.62 -4.38
N PHE A 145 -1.10 -9.83 -4.64
CA PHE A 145 -0.64 -10.66 -5.75
C PHE A 145 -0.87 -9.98 -7.10
N ALA A 146 -2.06 -9.41 -7.32
CA ALA A 146 -2.40 -8.68 -8.54
C ALA A 146 -1.51 -7.44 -8.76
N VAL A 147 -1.29 -6.64 -7.70
CA VAL A 147 -0.37 -5.48 -7.72
C VAL A 147 1.05 -5.92 -8.05
N SER A 148 1.55 -6.98 -7.42
CA SER A 148 2.90 -7.49 -7.67
C SER A 148 3.05 -8.05 -9.08
N SER A 149 2.04 -8.78 -9.58
CA SER A 149 2.03 -9.30 -10.95
C SER A 149 2.01 -8.20 -12.01
N TYR A 150 1.23 -7.14 -11.76
CA TYR A 150 1.27 -5.94 -12.60
C TYR A 150 2.65 -5.28 -12.54
N GLY A 151 3.27 -5.19 -11.37
CA GLY A 151 4.63 -4.66 -11.20
C GLY A 151 5.68 -5.47 -11.98
N VAL A 152 5.55 -6.80 -12.03
CA VAL A 152 6.37 -7.65 -12.89
C VAL A 152 6.17 -7.28 -14.35
N TRP A 153 4.93 -7.29 -14.84
CA TRP A 153 4.63 -6.90 -16.22
C TRP A 153 5.17 -5.50 -16.55
N PHE A 154 4.92 -4.53 -15.66
CA PHE A 154 5.35 -3.14 -15.83
C PHE A 154 6.87 -3.03 -15.97
N THR A 155 7.64 -3.67 -15.10
CA THR A 155 9.11 -3.56 -15.12
C THR A 155 9.77 -4.34 -16.26
N PHE A 156 9.15 -5.45 -16.73
CA PHE A 156 9.70 -6.24 -17.84
C PHE A 156 9.33 -5.68 -19.20
N LYS A 157 8.08 -5.24 -19.37
CA LYS A 157 7.51 -4.88 -20.67
C LYS A 157 6.79 -3.52 -20.67
N GLY A 158 5.99 -3.24 -19.66
CA GLY A 158 5.11 -2.08 -19.62
C GLY A 158 5.86 -0.76 -19.72
N MET A 159 7.04 -0.65 -19.10
CA MET A 159 7.87 0.56 -19.21
C MET A 159 8.25 0.88 -20.65
N ASP A 160 8.53 -0.14 -21.49
CA ASP A 160 8.96 0.06 -22.87
C ASP A 160 7.78 0.39 -23.81
N GLU A 161 6.55 0.02 -23.41
CA GLU A 161 5.31 0.29 -24.16
C GLU A 161 4.67 1.64 -23.82
N MET A 162 5.07 2.26 -22.69
CA MET A 162 4.54 3.54 -22.23
C MET A 162 5.29 4.72 -22.84
N LEU A 163 4.67 5.89 -22.82
CA LEU A 163 5.30 7.12 -23.28
C LEU A 163 6.53 7.46 -22.45
N HIS A 164 7.62 7.66 -23.16
CA HIS A 164 8.85 8.18 -22.59
C HIS A 164 8.88 9.69 -22.85
N PRO A 165 8.96 10.53 -21.80
CA PRO A 165 9.25 11.93 -22.01
C PRO A 165 10.63 12.06 -22.68
N PRO A 166 10.90 13.13 -23.45
CA PRO A 166 12.20 13.37 -24.07
C PRO A 166 13.34 13.50 -23.06
N CYS A 167 13.01 13.52 -21.77
CA CYS A 167 13.92 13.75 -20.66
C CYS A 167 13.97 12.54 -19.74
N THR A 168 15.09 12.37 -19.06
CA THR A 168 15.33 11.30 -18.08
C THR A 168 14.29 11.34 -16.95
N THR A 169 13.65 10.21 -16.69
CA THR A 169 12.70 10.04 -15.58
C THR A 169 13.42 9.68 -14.29
N TYR A 170 13.26 10.50 -13.27
CA TYR A 170 13.94 10.33 -12.01
C TYR A 170 13.05 9.74 -10.92
N VAL A 171 13.65 8.89 -10.09
CA VAL A 171 13.05 8.27 -8.91
C VAL A 171 13.94 8.52 -7.70
N PHE A 172 13.36 8.58 -6.51
CA PHE A 172 14.11 8.63 -5.26
C PHE A 172 14.41 7.22 -4.75
N PHE A 173 15.69 6.88 -4.66
CA PHE A 173 16.16 5.69 -3.96
C PHE A 173 17.43 6.04 -3.17
N PHE A 174 17.25 6.68 -2.00
CA PHE A 174 18.30 7.33 -1.20
C PHE A 174 19.11 8.41 -1.95
N ALA A 175 19.02 8.45 -3.27
CA ALA A 175 19.56 9.45 -4.18
C ALA A 175 18.62 9.64 -5.38
N LYS A 176 18.92 10.60 -6.23
CA LYS A 176 18.24 10.81 -7.52
C LYS A 176 18.77 9.77 -8.51
N VAL A 177 17.93 8.84 -8.93
CA VAL A 177 18.28 7.71 -9.81
C VAL A 177 17.38 7.72 -11.04
N ASP A 178 17.91 7.30 -12.19
CA ASP A 178 17.12 7.07 -13.40
C ASP A 178 16.23 5.83 -13.24
N LEU A 179 14.94 5.96 -13.60
CA LEU A 179 13.98 4.88 -13.56
C LEU A 179 14.34 3.74 -14.54
N SER A 180 14.99 4.05 -15.65
CA SER A 180 15.29 3.11 -16.73
C SER A 180 16.60 2.33 -16.55
N ASP A 181 17.45 2.74 -15.62
CA ASP A 181 18.78 2.18 -15.37
C ASP A 181 18.75 0.97 -14.42
N TRP A 182 19.78 0.77 -13.62
CA TRP A 182 19.91 -0.33 -12.66
C TRP A 182 18.71 -0.45 -11.69
N PHE A 183 18.04 0.66 -11.42
CA PHE A 183 16.83 0.72 -10.61
C PHE A 183 15.70 -0.16 -11.17
N ARG A 184 15.53 -0.20 -12.49
CA ARG A 184 14.59 -1.10 -13.16
C ARG A 184 14.90 -2.56 -12.86
N VAL A 185 16.19 -2.94 -12.85
CA VAL A 185 16.63 -4.31 -12.56
C VAL A 185 16.30 -4.67 -11.10
N LEU A 186 16.57 -3.75 -10.17
CA LEU A 186 16.20 -3.94 -8.75
C LEU A 186 14.69 -4.19 -8.59
N PHE A 187 13.86 -3.38 -9.24
CA PHE A 187 12.40 -3.54 -9.14
C PHE A 187 11.86 -4.78 -9.86
N LYS A 188 12.50 -5.25 -10.92
CA LYS A 188 12.23 -6.58 -11.49
C LYS A 188 12.38 -7.66 -10.43
N MET A 189 13.45 -7.64 -9.67
CA MET A 189 13.69 -8.62 -8.59
C MET A 189 12.66 -8.48 -7.45
N VAL A 190 12.41 -7.24 -7.00
CA VAL A 190 11.46 -6.97 -5.90
C VAL A 190 10.05 -7.42 -6.26
N PHE A 191 9.51 -7.04 -7.43
CA PHE A 191 8.16 -7.43 -7.83
C PHE A 191 8.05 -8.93 -8.12
N SER A 192 9.07 -9.57 -8.73
CA SER A 192 9.07 -11.01 -8.96
C SER A 192 9.04 -11.78 -7.64
N LEU A 193 9.89 -11.39 -6.68
CA LEU A 193 9.89 -12.01 -5.35
C LEU A 193 8.56 -11.78 -4.63
N ALA A 194 8.03 -10.56 -4.66
CA ALA A 194 6.73 -10.23 -4.06
C ALA A 194 5.59 -11.06 -4.68
N ALA A 195 5.56 -11.20 -6.00
CA ALA A 195 4.55 -12.01 -6.69
C ALA A 195 4.60 -13.48 -6.26
N ILE A 196 5.80 -14.06 -6.15
CA ILE A 196 5.97 -15.44 -5.66
C ILE A 196 5.46 -15.56 -4.22
N VAL A 197 5.86 -14.66 -3.34
CA VAL A 197 5.46 -14.67 -1.93
C VAL A 197 3.95 -14.54 -1.78
N PHE A 198 3.32 -13.61 -2.49
CA PHE A 198 1.86 -13.44 -2.42
C PHE A 198 1.10 -14.57 -3.11
N ALA A 199 1.65 -15.20 -4.16
CA ALA A 199 1.07 -16.42 -4.75
C ALA A 199 1.01 -17.56 -3.72
N VAL A 200 2.09 -17.77 -2.99
CA VAL A 200 2.15 -18.75 -1.90
C VAL A 200 1.10 -18.44 -0.82
N PHE A 201 0.96 -17.17 -0.41
CA PHE A 201 -0.08 -16.79 0.55
C PHE A 201 -1.50 -17.02 0.03
N VAL A 202 -1.78 -16.69 -1.24
CA VAL A 202 -3.09 -16.98 -1.86
C VAL A 202 -3.38 -18.48 -1.82
N ILE A 203 -2.41 -19.33 -2.15
CA ILE A 203 -2.58 -20.79 -2.09
C ILE A 203 -2.89 -21.23 -0.65
N PHE A 204 -2.16 -20.74 0.34
CA PHE A 204 -2.40 -21.08 1.74
C PHE A 204 -3.79 -20.63 2.21
N GLU A 205 -4.23 -19.41 1.88
CA GLU A 205 -5.56 -18.91 2.24
C GLU A 205 -6.67 -19.73 1.54
N LEU A 206 -6.48 -20.14 0.29
CA LEU A 206 -7.43 -21.00 -0.41
C LEU A 206 -7.51 -22.38 0.21
N LEU A 207 -6.38 -23.02 0.54
CA LEU A 207 -6.34 -24.32 1.22
C LEU A 207 -7.02 -24.23 2.60
N TYR A 208 -6.78 -23.14 3.32
CA TYR A 208 -7.43 -22.90 4.61
C TYR A 208 -8.95 -22.69 4.45
N ALA A 209 -9.39 -21.91 3.46
CA ALA A 209 -10.80 -21.70 3.18
C ALA A 209 -11.52 -22.99 2.77
N THR A 210 -10.90 -23.82 1.94
CA THR A 210 -11.47 -25.12 1.52
C THR A 210 -11.57 -26.10 2.68
N PHE A 211 -10.54 -26.19 3.51
CA PHE A 211 -10.56 -27.03 4.70
C PHE A 211 -11.62 -26.60 5.70
N ALA A 212 -11.72 -25.31 5.97
CA ALA A 212 -12.72 -24.75 6.86
C ALA A 212 -14.16 -24.95 6.33
N SER A 213 -14.36 -24.82 5.01
CA SER A 213 -15.64 -25.12 4.37
C SER A 213 -15.99 -26.62 4.47
N TYR A 214 -15.01 -27.50 4.31
CA TYR A 214 -15.21 -28.95 4.48
C TYR A 214 -15.65 -29.31 5.92
N GLN A 215 -15.01 -28.74 6.93
CA GLN A 215 -15.41 -28.95 8.34
C GLN A 215 -16.81 -28.44 8.62
N PHE A 216 -17.19 -27.29 8.06
CA PHE A 216 -18.55 -26.75 8.19
C PHE A 216 -19.60 -27.68 7.57
N LEU A 217 -19.33 -28.28 6.40
CA LEU A 217 -20.23 -29.19 5.71
C LEU A 217 -20.30 -30.57 6.35
N SER A 218 -19.23 -31.04 7.00
CA SER A 218 -19.17 -32.40 7.59
C SER A 218 -19.92 -32.57 8.90
N GLY A 219 -20.70 -31.55 9.37
CA GLY A 219 -21.72 -31.74 10.41
C GLY A 219 -21.33 -31.32 11.82
N ASP A 220 -20.18 -30.74 12.07
CA ASP A 220 -19.77 -30.25 13.40
C ASP A 220 -20.43 -28.87 13.72
N ARG A 221 -21.73 -28.71 13.35
CA ARG A 221 -22.49 -27.44 13.52
C ARG A 221 -22.60 -26.96 14.95
N HIS A 222 -22.67 -27.85 15.91
CA HIS A 222 -22.86 -27.49 17.33
C HIS A 222 -21.67 -26.76 17.97
N LYS A 223 -20.51 -26.73 17.29
CA LYS A 223 -19.30 -26.06 17.82
C LYS A 223 -19.20 -24.59 17.44
N TYR A 224 -19.99 -24.12 16.48
CA TYR A 224 -19.86 -22.78 15.87
C TYR A 224 -20.86 -21.73 16.39
N GLU A 225 -22.01 -22.13 16.98
CA GLU A 225 -23.04 -21.18 17.45
C GLU A 225 -22.62 -20.34 18.66
N GLY A 226 -21.60 -20.75 19.43
CA GLY A 226 -21.15 -20.05 20.64
C GLY A 226 -20.17 -18.88 20.41
N VAL A 227 -19.67 -18.67 19.18
CA VAL A 227 -18.51 -17.78 18.94
C VAL A 227 -18.90 -16.35 18.56
N CYS A 228 -20.15 -16.11 18.14
CA CYS A 228 -20.58 -14.77 17.73
C CYS A 228 -20.71 -13.74 18.88
N HIS A 229 -20.65 -14.17 20.14
CA HIS A 229 -20.99 -13.30 21.28
C HIS A 229 -19.78 -12.75 22.07
N ASN A 230 -18.53 -13.15 21.78
CA ASN A 230 -17.37 -12.69 22.55
C ASN A 230 -16.33 -11.92 21.70
N LYS A 231 -16.77 -10.81 21.12
CA LYS A 231 -15.98 -9.99 20.19
C LYS A 231 -14.92 -9.07 20.85
N ASP A 232 -14.95 -8.93 22.18
CA ASP A 232 -14.23 -7.86 22.87
C ASP A 232 -12.89 -8.25 23.51
N THR A 233 -12.54 -9.56 23.56
CA THR A 233 -11.42 -10.01 24.43
C THR A 233 -10.13 -10.34 23.69
N THR A 234 -10.15 -10.51 22.38
CA THR A 234 -9.02 -11.14 21.64
C THR A 234 -7.83 -10.21 21.38
N GLY A 235 -8.05 -8.89 21.33
CA GLY A 235 -6.98 -7.93 20.98
C GLY A 235 -6.03 -7.61 22.15
N ASP A 236 -6.54 -7.49 23.35
CA ASP A 236 -5.72 -7.10 24.52
C ASP A 236 -5.01 -8.32 25.15
N GLN A 237 -5.63 -9.51 25.12
CA GLN A 237 -5.03 -10.73 25.67
C GLN A 237 -3.81 -11.23 24.88
N LEU A 238 -3.73 -10.95 23.58
CA LEU A 238 -2.57 -11.30 22.73
C LEU A 238 -1.36 -10.40 23.02
N LEU A 239 -1.58 -9.18 23.52
CA LEU A 239 -0.50 -8.24 23.85
C LEU A 239 0.07 -8.48 25.26
N ASP A 240 -0.78 -8.93 26.20
CA ASP A 240 -0.40 -9.04 27.61
C ASP A 240 0.29 -10.38 27.96
N ASN A 241 0.10 -11.43 27.17
CA ASN A 241 0.49 -12.79 27.57
C ASN A 241 1.89 -13.27 27.09
N ALA A 242 2.67 -12.46 26.34
CA ALA A 242 4.06 -12.85 26.04
C ALA A 242 4.96 -11.63 25.79
N PRO A 243 5.89 -11.29 26.69
CA PRO A 243 6.79 -10.15 26.58
C PRO A 243 7.63 -10.16 25.28
N PHE A 244 8.08 -11.32 24.84
CA PHE A 244 8.82 -11.48 23.58
C PHE A 244 8.01 -11.09 22.34
N ASN A 245 6.70 -11.33 22.35
CA ASN A 245 5.82 -10.99 21.23
C ASN A 245 5.56 -9.47 21.11
N ARG A 246 5.60 -8.73 22.22
CA ARG A 246 5.36 -7.28 22.24
C ARG A 246 6.49 -6.50 21.57
N GLU A 247 7.73 -6.84 21.85
CA GLU A 247 8.90 -6.15 21.27
C GLU A 247 8.99 -6.35 19.77
N VAL A 248 8.80 -7.59 19.31
CA VAL A 248 8.76 -7.91 17.88
C VAL A 248 7.61 -7.16 17.19
N TYR A 249 6.43 -7.13 17.85
CA TYR A 249 5.27 -6.40 17.34
C TYR A 249 5.55 -4.91 17.19
N LEU A 250 6.12 -4.26 18.20
CA LEU A 250 6.48 -2.85 18.17
C LEU A 250 7.57 -2.56 17.14
N SER A 251 8.59 -3.41 17.05
CA SER A 251 9.67 -3.29 16.08
C SER A 251 9.15 -3.30 14.64
N ILE A 252 8.25 -4.25 14.31
CA ILE A 252 7.61 -4.30 12.99
C ILE A 252 6.76 -3.04 12.76
N GLY A 253 6.01 -2.59 13.77
CA GLY A 253 5.18 -1.38 13.66
C GLY A 253 6.00 -0.12 13.39
N TYR A 254 7.11 0.07 14.09
CA TYR A 254 8.03 1.19 13.83
C TYR A 254 8.69 1.06 12.46
N GLY A 255 9.17 -0.14 12.10
CA GLY A 255 9.76 -0.39 10.78
C GLY A 255 8.79 -0.07 9.63
N THR A 256 7.54 -0.51 9.76
CA THR A 256 6.48 -0.20 8.80
C THR A 256 6.21 1.31 8.72
N SER A 257 6.17 2.01 9.86
CA SER A 257 5.94 3.46 9.89
C SER A 257 7.07 4.23 9.21
N ILE A 258 8.33 3.82 9.41
CA ILE A 258 9.49 4.40 8.73
C ILE A 258 9.39 4.16 7.21
N MET A 259 9.04 2.95 6.81
CA MET A 259 8.87 2.59 5.39
C MET A 259 7.75 3.41 4.71
N LEU A 260 6.64 3.65 5.40
CA LEU A 260 5.56 4.51 4.89
C LEU A 260 6.03 5.96 4.74
N GLY A 261 6.78 6.48 5.71
CA GLY A 261 7.44 7.79 5.59
C GLY A 261 8.38 7.87 4.39
N TYR A 262 9.15 6.82 4.13
CA TYR A 262 10.01 6.72 2.95
C TYR A 262 9.19 6.78 1.65
N PHE A 263 8.05 6.08 1.55
CA PHE A 263 7.18 6.15 0.38
C PHE A 263 6.59 7.55 0.16
N VAL A 264 6.20 8.26 1.22
CA VAL A 264 5.75 9.67 1.10
C VAL A 264 6.84 10.53 0.49
N ILE A 265 8.07 10.44 1.01
CA ILE A 265 9.23 11.20 0.48
C ILE A 265 9.48 10.82 -0.99
N MET A 266 9.47 9.55 -1.32
CA MET A 266 9.68 9.03 -2.68
C MET A 266 8.66 9.64 -3.65
N ILE A 267 7.37 9.62 -3.30
CA ILE A 267 6.27 10.14 -4.12
C ILE A 267 6.45 11.65 -4.36
N GLU A 268 6.65 12.44 -3.30
CA GLU A 268 6.75 13.90 -3.43
C GLU A 268 8.01 14.34 -4.20
N LEU A 269 9.14 13.64 -4.00
CA LEU A 269 10.35 13.91 -4.77
C LEU A 269 10.20 13.50 -6.24
N MET A 270 9.52 12.38 -6.53
CA MET A 270 9.24 12.00 -7.92
C MET A 270 8.40 13.06 -8.63
N ILE A 271 7.33 13.55 -8.02
CA ILE A 271 6.48 14.60 -8.58
C ILE A 271 7.32 15.86 -8.86
N ARG A 272 8.15 16.26 -7.90
CA ARG A 272 8.97 17.46 -8.00
C ARG A 272 10.08 17.35 -9.06
N TRP A 273 10.81 16.21 -9.08
CA TRP A 273 11.95 16.03 -10.00
C TRP A 273 11.54 15.83 -11.45
N ASN A 274 10.39 15.18 -11.68
CA ASN A 274 9.85 15.00 -13.02
C ASN A 274 8.92 16.14 -13.45
N ARG A 275 8.88 17.25 -12.68
CA ARG A 275 8.06 18.44 -12.97
C ARG A 275 6.61 18.09 -13.33
N ILE A 276 6.01 17.15 -12.60
CA ILE A 276 4.62 16.75 -12.84
C ILE A 276 3.71 17.88 -12.43
N SER A 277 3.06 18.50 -13.42
CA SER A 277 2.22 19.69 -13.24
C SER A 277 0.74 19.34 -13.09
N GLY A 278 -0.06 20.28 -12.56
CA GLY A 278 -1.52 20.12 -12.44
C GLY A 278 -2.01 19.29 -11.24
N VAL A 279 -1.11 18.66 -10.47
CA VAL A 279 -1.49 17.72 -9.39
C VAL A 279 -1.40 18.30 -7.99
N ASN A 280 -1.00 19.57 -7.84
CA ASN A 280 -0.78 20.23 -6.53
C ASN A 280 -1.95 21.11 -6.08
N ARG A 281 -3.11 20.96 -6.70
CA ARG A 281 -4.36 21.64 -6.32
C ARG A 281 -5.47 20.63 -6.07
N ILE A 282 -6.46 21.04 -5.26
CA ILE A 282 -7.68 20.25 -5.03
C ILE A 282 -8.75 20.89 -5.92
N ASP A 283 -8.86 20.39 -7.14
CA ASP A 283 -9.74 20.99 -8.17
C ASP A 283 -10.97 20.12 -8.46
N SER A 284 -11.06 18.91 -7.87
CA SER A 284 -12.19 18.01 -8.14
C SER A 284 -12.75 17.34 -6.87
N THR A 285 -14.05 17.05 -6.92
CA THR A 285 -14.75 16.32 -5.85
C THR A 285 -14.17 14.91 -5.62
N SER A 286 -13.63 14.29 -6.68
CA SER A 286 -12.98 12.97 -6.61
C SER A 286 -11.79 12.97 -5.64
N GLN A 287 -11.09 14.11 -5.49
CA GLN A 287 -9.97 14.27 -4.57
C GLN A 287 -10.42 14.47 -3.11
N LEU A 288 -11.60 15.07 -2.89
CA LEU A 288 -12.11 15.34 -1.54
C LEU A 288 -12.58 14.05 -0.85
N ILE A 289 -13.13 13.08 -1.58
CA ILE A 289 -13.68 11.86 -1.00
C ILE A 289 -12.61 11.07 -0.21
N PRO A 290 -11.44 10.71 -0.79
CA PRO A 290 -10.39 10.05 -0.04
C PRO A 290 -9.89 10.88 1.16
N LEU A 291 -9.77 12.18 1.00
CA LEU A 291 -9.31 13.08 2.06
C LEU A 291 -10.26 13.08 3.25
N VAL A 292 -11.57 13.26 3.02
CA VAL A 292 -12.60 13.30 4.07
C VAL A 292 -12.68 11.96 4.81
N ILE A 293 -12.67 10.84 4.08
CA ILE A 293 -12.69 9.49 4.67
C ILE A 293 -11.47 9.30 5.59
N SER A 294 -10.29 9.72 5.15
CA SER A 294 -9.06 9.54 5.92
C SER A 294 -8.99 10.46 7.14
N ILE A 295 -9.51 11.69 7.05
CA ILE A 295 -9.65 12.59 8.20
C ILE A 295 -10.61 11.97 9.22
N GLY A 296 -11.76 11.46 8.79
CA GLY A 296 -12.73 10.79 9.66
C GLY A 296 -12.12 9.57 10.37
N GLY A 297 -11.36 8.76 9.63
CA GLY A 297 -10.61 7.62 10.18
C GLY A 297 -9.59 8.03 11.24
N LEU A 298 -8.81 9.08 10.98
CA LEU A 298 -7.81 9.60 11.92
C LEU A 298 -8.46 10.15 13.19
N LEU A 299 -9.53 10.93 13.06
CA LEU A 299 -10.29 11.48 14.19
C LEU A 299 -10.86 10.36 15.06
N ARG A 300 -11.43 9.32 14.46
CA ARG A 300 -11.93 8.14 15.19
C ARG A 300 -10.82 7.46 16.00
N VAL A 301 -9.67 7.21 15.38
CA VAL A 301 -8.53 6.56 16.07
C VAL A 301 -7.98 7.47 17.17
N ALA A 302 -7.85 8.76 16.93
CA ALA A 302 -7.43 9.72 17.95
C ALA A 302 -8.38 9.74 19.15
N TYR A 303 -9.68 9.75 18.90
CA TYR A 303 -10.71 9.66 19.96
C TYR A 303 -10.58 8.37 20.78
N CYS A 304 -10.48 7.21 20.13
CA CYS A 304 -10.28 5.94 20.83
C CYS A 304 -8.98 5.91 21.65
N TRP A 305 -7.91 6.52 21.15
CA TRP A 305 -6.64 6.62 21.86
C TRP A 305 -6.75 7.49 23.11
N VAL A 306 -7.37 8.67 23.01
CA VAL A 306 -7.59 9.58 24.14
C VAL A 306 -8.43 8.90 25.25
N ILE A 307 -9.53 8.22 24.89
CA ILE A 307 -10.35 7.46 25.87
C ILE A 307 -9.51 6.38 26.56
N ARG A 308 -8.66 5.67 25.81
CA ARG A 308 -7.78 4.63 26.39
C ARG A 308 -6.79 5.23 27.39
N LEU A 309 -6.21 6.39 27.08
CA LEU A 309 -5.32 7.10 28.00
C LEU A 309 -6.05 7.55 29.25
N TRP A 310 -7.26 8.09 29.10
CA TRP A 310 -8.06 8.53 30.24
C TRP A 310 -8.43 7.38 31.17
N LYS A 311 -8.89 6.25 30.63
CA LYS A 311 -9.20 5.04 31.42
C LYS A 311 -7.99 4.39 32.09
N LYS A 312 -6.77 4.69 31.68
CA LYS A 312 -5.55 4.17 32.30
C LYS A 312 -5.11 5.04 33.49
N ASN A 313 -5.55 6.30 33.51
CA ASN A 313 -5.17 7.26 34.56
C ASN A 313 -6.26 7.41 35.65
N THR A 314 -7.43 6.83 35.46
CA THR A 314 -8.48 6.62 36.46
C THR A 314 -8.46 5.20 37.01
#